data_55b1332f2caa7981537a657f0c3b6ba9
#
_entry.id   55b1332f2caa7981537a657f0c3b6ba9
#
_cell.length_a   1.000
_cell.length_b   1.000
_cell.length_c   1.000
_cell.angle_alpha   90.00
_cell.angle_beta   90.00
_cell.angle_gamma   90.00
#
_symmetry.space_group_name_H-M   'P 1'
#
loop_
_entity.id
_entity.type
_entity.pdbx_description
1 polymer ?
#
loop_
_entity_poly.entity_id
_entity_poly.type
_entity_poly.pdbx_seq_one_letter_code
_entity_poly.pdbx_strand_id
1 'polypeptide(L)'
;MDFGLSEDQQLLEDTIRKFLSDQVPITRIREIRDAGEQESEASGPNDRKIWSQLAELGVTGILIPEAQGGSALALLDAALVSQAFGFAATPVPFITSSVMVPVALGQVGGAEV
;
A
#
# COMPACT_ATOMS: atom_id res chain seq x y z
N MET A 1 -7.43 -20.36 -21.49
CA MET A 1 -6.70 -19.23 -20.89
C MET A 1 -7.63 -18.57 -19.89
N ASP A 2 -7.19 -18.48 -18.66
CA ASP A 2 -7.98 -17.90 -17.59
C ASP A 2 -7.64 -16.42 -17.42
N PHE A 3 -8.63 -15.56 -17.62
CA PHE A 3 -8.47 -14.10 -17.47
C PHE A 3 -8.86 -13.61 -16.08
N GLY A 4 -9.26 -14.53 -15.19
CA GLY A 4 -9.60 -14.18 -13.80
C GLY A 4 -8.35 -14.05 -12.91
N LEU A 5 -8.55 -13.54 -11.72
CA LEU A 5 -7.49 -13.46 -10.71
C LEU A 5 -7.18 -14.85 -10.18
N SER A 6 -5.90 -15.10 -9.85
CA SER A 6 -5.50 -16.31 -9.16
C SER A 6 -6.06 -16.35 -7.74
N GLU A 7 -6.05 -17.52 -7.11
CA GLU A 7 -6.48 -17.65 -5.70
C GLU A 7 -5.66 -16.77 -4.77
N ASP A 8 -4.34 -16.69 -5.01
CA ASP A 8 -3.43 -15.85 -4.22
C ASP A 8 -3.75 -14.37 -4.40
N GLN A 9 -4.08 -13.95 -5.63
CA GLN A 9 -4.46 -12.57 -5.92
C GLN A 9 -5.79 -12.22 -5.27
N GLN A 10 -6.77 -13.11 -5.30
CA GLN A 10 -8.04 -12.92 -4.60
C GLN A 10 -7.85 -12.82 -3.10
N LEU A 11 -7.00 -13.66 -2.53
CA LEU A 11 -6.67 -13.62 -1.11
C LEU A 11 -6.00 -12.29 -0.73
N LEU A 12 -5.07 -11.82 -1.54
CA LEU A 12 -4.42 -10.52 -1.33
C LEU A 12 -5.45 -9.39 -1.32
N GLU A 13 -6.30 -9.35 -2.32
CA GLU A 13 -7.34 -8.33 -2.43
C GLU A 13 -8.31 -8.37 -1.22
N ASP A 14 -8.77 -9.55 -0.84
CA ASP A 14 -9.69 -9.71 0.29
C ASP A 14 -9.03 -9.30 1.60
N THR A 15 -7.76 -9.65 1.79
CA THR A 15 -6.99 -9.29 2.99
C THR A 15 -6.86 -7.77 3.11
N ILE A 16 -6.50 -7.09 2.03
CA ILE A 16 -6.33 -5.64 2.03
C ILE A 16 -7.69 -4.95 2.25
N ARG A 17 -8.73 -5.38 1.57
CA ARG A 17 -10.08 -4.80 1.73
C ARG A 17 -10.59 -4.96 3.15
N LYS A 18 -10.39 -6.12 3.76
CA LYS A 18 -10.77 -6.36 5.14
C LYS A 18 -9.99 -5.47 6.10
N PHE A 19 -8.68 -5.38 5.91
CA PHE A 19 -7.83 -4.49 6.72
C PHE A 19 -8.33 -3.05 6.65
N LEU A 20 -8.60 -2.54 5.46
CA LEU A 20 -9.06 -1.16 5.28
C LEU A 20 -10.44 -0.94 5.90
N SER A 21 -11.35 -1.90 5.77
CA SER A 21 -12.67 -1.82 6.36
C SER A 21 -12.62 -1.79 7.89
N ASP A 22 -11.73 -2.58 8.48
CA ASP A 22 -11.62 -2.72 9.94
C ASP A 22 -10.79 -1.60 10.58
N GLN A 23 -9.69 -1.19 9.94
CA GLN A 23 -8.71 -0.28 10.53
C GLN A 23 -8.80 1.15 9.99
N VAL A 24 -9.31 1.34 8.78
CA VAL A 24 -9.34 2.66 8.11
C VAL A 24 -10.73 2.90 7.50
N PRO A 25 -11.82 2.84 8.31
CA PRO A 25 -13.15 3.15 7.79
C PRO A 25 -13.29 4.61 7.41
N ILE A 26 -14.31 4.94 6.63
CA ILE A 26 -14.53 6.31 6.13
C ILE A 26 -14.62 7.35 7.25
N THR A 27 -15.11 6.97 8.42
CA THR A 27 -15.16 7.87 9.59
C THR A 27 -13.75 8.31 10.02
N ARG A 28 -12.79 7.37 10.01
CA ARG A 28 -11.39 7.67 10.35
C ARG A 28 -10.73 8.55 9.28
N ILE A 29 -11.05 8.33 8.02
CA ILE A 29 -10.54 9.16 6.92
C ILE A 29 -11.02 10.61 7.08
N ARG A 30 -12.26 10.80 7.46
CA ARG A 30 -12.80 12.12 7.74
C ARG A 30 -12.11 12.78 8.92
N GLU A 31 -11.80 12.03 9.97
CA GLU A 31 -11.03 12.54 11.12
C GLU A 31 -9.62 12.98 10.72
N ILE A 32 -8.94 12.19 9.90
CA ILE A 32 -7.61 12.53 9.39
C ILE A 32 -7.66 13.80 8.55
N ARG A 33 -8.67 13.95 7.68
CA ARG A 33 -8.86 15.15 6.88
C ARG A 33 -9.06 16.38 7.77
N ASP A 34 -9.93 16.28 8.76
CA ASP A 34 -10.26 17.40 9.64
C ASP A 34 -9.05 17.81 10.50
N ALA A 35 -8.25 16.84 10.94
CA ALA A 35 -7.01 17.10 11.67
C ALA A 35 -5.95 17.77 10.77
N GLY A 36 -5.87 17.38 9.50
CA GLY A 36 -4.95 17.96 8.52
C GLY A 36 -5.19 19.42 8.21
N GLU A 37 -6.41 19.89 8.34
CA GLU A 37 -6.74 21.30 8.17
C GLU A 37 -6.24 22.18 9.33
N GLN A 38 -5.98 21.59 10.49
CA GLN A 38 -5.52 22.27 11.69
C GLN A 38 -4.01 22.20 11.89
N GLU A 39 -3.36 21.22 11.29
CA GLU A 39 -1.91 21.02 11.41
C GLU A 39 -1.25 21.21 10.05
N SER A 40 -0.33 22.14 9.97
CA SER A 40 0.38 22.48 8.71
C SER A 40 1.41 21.45 8.26
N GLU A 41 1.49 20.31 8.91
CA GLU A 41 2.40 19.23 8.55
C GLU A 41 1.62 18.01 8.07
N ALA A 42 1.92 17.58 6.86
CA ALA A 42 1.19 16.60 6.07
C ALA A 42 1.24 15.16 6.59
N SER A 43 1.73 14.89 7.78
CA SER A 43 1.76 13.53 8.32
C SER A 43 1.46 13.51 9.81
N GLY A 44 0.17 13.42 10.12
CA GLY A 44 -0.26 13.19 11.48
C GLY A 44 0.14 11.80 11.99
N PRO A 45 0.14 11.59 13.31
CA PRO A 45 0.49 10.30 13.93
C PRO A 45 -0.34 9.12 13.42
N ASN A 46 -1.56 9.38 12.97
CA ASN A 46 -2.46 8.36 12.47
C ASN A 46 -2.05 7.79 11.12
N ASP A 47 -1.49 8.62 10.24
CA ASP A 47 -1.01 8.18 8.93
C ASP A 47 0.17 7.23 9.06
N ARG A 48 1.08 7.52 9.99
CA ARG A 48 2.22 6.66 10.27
C ARG A 48 1.80 5.30 10.82
N LYS A 49 0.78 5.27 11.65
CA LYS A 49 0.25 4.02 12.20
C LYS A 49 -0.33 3.14 11.10
N ILE A 50 -1.13 3.71 10.22
CA ILE A 50 -1.71 2.99 9.08
C ILE A 50 -0.58 2.45 8.19
N TRP A 51 0.41 3.27 7.87
CA TRP A 51 1.55 2.89 7.04
C TRP A 51 2.35 1.76 7.68
N SER A 52 2.60 1.82 8.99
CA SER A 52 3.30 0.76 9.73
C SER A 52 2.53 -0.55 9.71
N GLN A 53 1.22 -0.51 9.87
CA GLN A 53 0.37 -1.70 9.80
C GLN A 53 0.39 -2.33 8.40
N LEU A 54 0.38 -1.51 7.35
CA LEU A 54 0.52 -1.98 5.98
C LEU A 54 1.90 -2.58 5.72
N ALA A 55 2.95 -2.02 6.33
CA ALA A 55 4.30 -2.59 6.26
C ALA A 55 4.36 -3.99 6.88
N GLU A 56 3.69 -4.20 8.00
CA GLU A 56 3.60 -5.51 8.64
C GLU A 56 2.90 -6.54 7.75
N LEU A 57 1.95 -6.12 6.93
CA LEU A 57 1.28 -6.98 5.95
C LEU A 57 2.13 -7.24 4.70
N GLY A 58 3.30 -6.61 4.57
CA GLY A 58 4.18 -6.75 3.41
C GLY A 58 3.80 -5.89 2.22
N VAL A 59 2.81 -5.03 2.34
CA VAL A 59 2.26 -4.24 1.24
C VAL A 59 3.20 -3.13 0.78
N THR A 60 3.91 -2.49 1.70
CA THR A 60 4.81 -1.39 1.37
C THR A 60 6.02 -1.82 0.55
N GLY A 61 6.45 -3.07 0.70
CA GLY A 61 7.54 -3.66 -0.07
C GLY A 61 7.08 -4.66 -1.12
N ILE A 62 5.88 -4.49 -1.66
CA ILE A 62 5.23 -5.48 -2.54
C ILE A 62 6.05 -5.83 -3.78
N LEU A 63 6.77 -4.87 -4.38
CA LEU A 63 7.59 -5.07 -5.56
C LEU A 63 9.09 -5.29 -5.26
N ILE A 64 9.48 -5.22 -4.00
CA ILE A 64 10.89 -5.36 -3.60
C ILE A 64 11.25 -6.86 -3.51
N PRO A 65 12.44 -7.28 -4.00
CA PRO A 65 12.87 -8.66 -3.91
C PRO A 65 12.96 -9.17 -2.46
N GLU A 66 12.73 -10.47 -2.26
CA GLU A 66 12.81 -11.10 -0.93
C GLU A 66 14.19 -10.93 -0.29
N ALA A 67 15.25 -10.97 -1.08
CA ALA A 67 16.62 -10.78 -0.61
C ALA A 67 16.82 -9.40 0.04
N GLN A 68 15.99 -8.43 -0.26
CA GLN A 68 16.02 -7.08 0.29
C GLN A 68 14.88 -6.82 1.27
N GLY A 69 14.22 -7.87 1.72
CA GLY A 69 13.15 -7.79 2.71
C GLY A 69 11.76 -7.53 2.14
N GLY A 70 11.58 -7.61 0.83
CA GLY A 70 10.30 -7.38 0.17
C GLY A 70 9.47 -8.64 -0.03
N SER A 71 8.30 -8.46 -0.62
CA SER A 71 7.33 -9.53 -0.91
C SER A 71 7.50 -10.14 -2.30
N ALA A 72 8.28 -9.53 -3.17
CA ALA A 72 8.62 -10.01 -4.53
C ALA A 72 7.40 -10.33 -5.39
N LEU A 73 6.32 -9.54 -5.27
CA LEU A 73 5.12 -9.72 -6.08
C LEU A 73 5.22 -8.92 -7.39
N ALA A 74 4.25 -9.15 -8.28
CA ALA A 74 4.25 -8.53 -9.59
C ALA A 74 3.50 -7.19 -9.60
N LEU A 75 3.66 -6.43 -10.70
CA LEU A 75 2.99 -5.14 -10.88
C LEU A 75 1.46 -5.28 -10.86
N LEU A 76 0.92 -6.38 -11.36
CA LEU A 76 -0.52 -6.64 -11.30
C LEU A 76 -1.01 -6.72 -9.84
N ASP A 77 -0.23 -7.34 -8.96
CA ASP A 77 -0.57 -7.42 -7.54
C ASP A 77 -0.59 -6.03 -6.91
N ALA A 78 0.39 -5.19 -7.27
CA ALA A 78 0.42 -3.79 -6.82
C ALA A 78 -0.79 -3.00 -7.34
N ALA A 79 -1.23 -3.27 -8.57
CA ALA A 79 -2.42 -2.64 -9.13
C ALA A 79 -3.69 -3.01 -8.36
N LEU A 80 -3.82 -4.27 -7.95
CA LEU A 80 -4.95 -4.72 -7.13
C LEU A 80 -4.99 -4.02 -5.77
N VAL A 81 -3.83 -3.87 -5.13
CA VAL A 81 -3.71 -3.15 -3.87
C VAL A 81 -4.07 -1.67 -4.05
N SER A 82 -3.56 -1.05 -5.12
CA SER A 82 -3.87 0.34 -5.45
C SER A 82 -5.36 0.55 -5.66
N GLN A 83 -6.03 -0.38 -6.35
CA GLN A 83 -7.47 -0.34 -6.57
C GLN A 83 -8.24 -0.41 -5.24
N ALA A 84 -7.82 -1.26 -4.32
CA ALA A 84 -8.42 -1.36 -3.00
C ALA A 84 -8.28 -0.05 -2.21
N PHE A 85 -7.11 0.59 -2.26
CA PHE A 85 -6.88 1.89 -1.62
C PHE A 85 -7.77 2.98 -2.24
N GLY A 86 -7.90 3.00 -3.55
CA GLY A 86 -8.76 3.96 -4.24
C GLY A 86 -10.24 3.77 -3.88
N PHE A 87 -10.70 2.54 -3.83
CA PHE A 87 -12.07 2.21 -3.43
C PHE A 87 -12.39 2.69 -2.01
N ALA A 88 -11.46 2.50 -1.09
CA ALA A 88 -11.63 2.89 0.32
C ALA A 88 -11.20 4.33 0.60
N ALA A 89 -10.71 5.07 -0.39
CA ALA A 89 -10.19 6.44 -0.28
C ALA A 89 -9.08 6.56 0.78
N THR A 90 -8.21 5.55 0.86
CA THR A 90 -7.17 5.45 1.90
C THR A 90 -6.04 6.46 1.64
N PRO A 91 -5.74 7.37 2.58
CA PRO A 91 -4.75 8.44 2.36
C PRO A 91 -3.33 7.96 2.67
N VAL A 92 -2.77 7.11 1.81
CA VAL A 92 -1.40 6.58 1.96
C VAL A 92 -0.60 6.79 0.67
N PRO A 93 0.72 7.05 0.76
CA PRO A 93 1.57 7.32 -0.40
C PRO A 93 2.03 6.01 -1.08
N PHE A 94 1.09 5.13 -1.44
CA PHE A 94 1.41 3.79 -1.94
C PHE A 94 2.08 3.82 -3.31
N ILE A 95 1.50 4.54 -4.28
CA ILE A 95 2.02 4.53 -5.65
C ILE A 95 3.43 5.10 -5.69
N THR A 96 3.67 6.23 -5.04
CA THR A 96 5.00 6.86 -5.02
C THR A 96 6.03 5.99 -4.32
N SER A 97 5.75 5.56 -3.09
CA SER A 97 6.74 4.89 -2.23
C SER A 97 6.90 3.40 -2.55
N SER A 98 5.85 2.73 -2.99
CA SER A 98 5.87 1.27 -3.14
C SER A 98 5.88 0.80 -4.59
N VAL A 99 5.58 1.68 -5.55
CA VAL A 99 5.59 1.35 -6.98
C VAL A 99 6.64 2.15 -7.73
N MET A 100 6.54 3.48 -7.74
CA MET A 100 7.42 4.33 -8.53
C MET A 100 8.89 4.25 -8.08
N VAL A 101 9.15 4.38 -6.80
CA VAL A 101 10.52 4.34 -6.27
C VAL A 101 11.16 2.97 -6.45
N PRO A 102 10.55 1.84 -6.06
CA PRO A 102 11.14 0.52 -6.27
C PRO A 102 11.39 0.19 -7.74
N VAL A 103 10.48 0.54 -8.64
CA VAL A 103 10.67 0.31 -10.08
C VAL A 103 11.84 1.12 -10.60
N ALA A 104 11.94 2.40 -10.24
CA ALA A 104 13.04 3.27 -10.68
C ALA A 104 14.38 2.77 -10.15
N LEU A 105 14.47 2.42 -8.87
CA LEU A 105 15.70 1.90 -8.27
C LEU A 105 16.12 0.57 -8.89
N GLY A 106 15.17 -0.31 -9.20
CA GLY A 106 15.44 -1.57 -9.87
C GLY A 106 16.01 -1.41 -11.28
N GLN A 107 15.74 -0.31 -11.95
CA GLN A 107 16.25 -0.02 -13.30
C GLN A 107 17.66 0.59 -13.29
N VAL A 108 18.01 1.36 -12.27
CA VAL A 108 19.27 2.12 -12.25
C VAL A 108 20.32 1.57 -11.28
N GLY A 109 19.93 0.75 -10.34
CA GLY A 109 20.81 0.23 -9.32
C GLY A 109 20.90 -1.27 -9.32
N GLY A 110 21.93 -1.79 -8.66
CA GLY A 110 22.01 -3.19 -8.31
C GLY A 110 21.35 -3.46 -6.96
N ALA A 111 21.75 -4.56 -6.31
CA ALA A 111 21.22 -4.94 -5.00
C ALA A 111 21.55 -3.95 -3.89
N GLU A 112 22.45 -3.01 -4.13
CA GLU A 112 22.90 -2.01 -3.16
C GLU A 112 21.99 -0.76 -3.10
N VAL A 113 21.04 -0.66 -4.04
CA VAL A 113 20.15 0.51 -4.12
C VAL A 113 18.81 0.27 -3.38
#